data_5379b04267a03eda8096a3da7832cac5
#
_entry.id   5379b04267a03eda8096a3da7832cac5
#
_cell.length_a   1.000
_cell.length_b   1.000
_cell.length_c   1.000
_cell.angle_alpha   90.00
_cell.angle_beta   90.00
_cell.angle_gamma   90.00
#
_symmetry.space_group_name_H-M   'P 1'
#
loop_
_entity.id
_entity.type
_entity.pdbx_description
1 polymer ?
#
loop_
_entity_poly.entity_id
_entity_poly.type
_entity_poly.pdbx_seq_one_letter_code
_entity_poly.pdbx_strand_id
1 'polypeptide(L)'
;MRTYLILSFLLVIMLCGCTRQRPSRVVKLAEDAGAGKLSDVSTVDIRVWLNAHPEVATRVNALCAPLRTNATAAWPETTEGRLCAAARASVVEIDSKRHPRRNPDSTGFLPGWK
;
A
#
# COMPACT_ATOMS: atom_id res chain seq x y z
N MET A 1 -23.76 -20.12 42.98
CA MET A 1 -23.23 -20.63 41.69
C MET A 1 -23.80 -19.95 40.44
N ARG A 2 -25.09 -19.60 40.41
CA ARG A 2 -25.68 -18.88 39.25
C ARG A 2 -25.12 -17.47 39.00
N THR A 3 -24.75 -16.75 40.02
CA THR A 3 -24.21 -15.38 39.92
C THR A 3 -22.78 -15.34 39.34
N TYR A 4 -21.94 -16.34 39.62
CA TYR A 4 -20.60 -16.43 39.08
C TYR A 4 -20.57 -16.75 37.56
N LEU A 5 -21.52 -17.54 37.08
CA LEU A 5 -21.68 -17.84 35.66
C LEU A 5 -22.05 -16.61 34.83
N ILE A 6 -22.88 -15.75 35.36
CA ILE A 6 -23.30 -14.50 34.68
C ILE A 6 -22.17 -13.48 34.65
N LEU A 7 -21.38 -13.36 35.74
CA LEU A 7 -20.21 -12.49 35.77
C LEU A 7 -19.11 -12.96 34.81
N SER A 8 -18.90 -14.28 34.70
CA SER A 8 -17.93 -14.85 33.77
C SER A 8 -18.30 -14.62 32.30
N PHE A 9 -19.59 -14.70 31.99
CA PHE A 9 -20.10 -14.46 30.63
C PHE A 9 -20.01 -12.99 30.22
N LEU A 10 -20.27 -12.05 31.16
CA LEU A 10 -20.13 -10.60 30.94
C LEU A 10 -18.66 -10.20 30.73
N LEU A 11 -17.70 -10.86 31.41
CA LEU A 11 -16.28 -10.57 31.24
C LEU A 11 -15.77 -11.00 29.84
N VAL A 12 -16.28 -12.09 29.28
CA VAL A 12 -15.90 -12.59 27.95
C VAL A 12 -16.41 -11.65 26.83
N ILE A 13 -17.57 -11.02 27.02
CA ILE A 13 -18.12 -10.09 26.01
C ILE A 13 -17.31 -8.78 25.94
N MET A 14 -16.68 -8.36 27.04
CA MET A 14 -15.85 -7.15 27.05
C MET A 14 -14.49 -7.33 26.33
N LEU A 15 -14.04 -8.58 26.11
CA LEU A 15 -12.79 -8.87 25.42
C LEU A 15 -12.95 -8.99 23.89
N CYS A 16 -14.17 -9.07 23.38
CA CYS A 16 -14.47 -8.94 21.94
C CYS A 16 -14.61 -7.46 21.52
N GLY A 17 -13.73 -6.60 22.01
CA GLY A 17 -13.54 -5.27 21.45
C GLY A 17 -13.04 -5.42 20.02
N CYS A 18 -13.93 -5.42 19.03
CA CYS A 18 -13.56 -5.19 17.64
C CYS A 18 -12.80 -3.86 17.60
N THR A 19 -11.50 -3.91 17.63
CA THR A 19 -10.66 -2.76 17.27
C THR A 19 -10.94 -2.45 15.81
N ARG A 20 -11.93 -1.59 15.55
CA ARG A 20 -12.07 -0.93 14.25
C ARG A 20 -10.78 -0.16 14.04
N GLN A 21 -9.84 -0.79 13.38
CA GLN A 21 -8.65 -0.12 12.92
C GLN A 21 -9.10 1.06 12.06
N ARG A 22 -8.87 2.27 12.56
CA ARG A 22 -9.14 3.47 11.76
C ARG A 22 -8.31 3.37 10.49
N PRO A 23 -8.92 3.57 9.31
CA PRO A 23 -8.15 3.56 8.08
C PRO A 23 -7.00 4.55 8.19
N SER A 24 -5.81 4.13 7.80
CA SER A 24 -4.65 5.01 7.81
C SER A 24 -4.88 6.21 6.87
N ARG A 25 -4.18 7.31 7.12
CA ARG A 25 -4.26 8.50 6.27
C ARG A 25 -4.03 8.19 4.79
N VAL A 26 -3.15 7.25 4.52
CA VAL A 26 -2.78 6.84 3.16
C VAL A 26 -3.93 6.09 2.49
N VAL A 27 -4.54 5.15 3.20
CA VAL A 27 -5.70 4.40 2.71
C VAL A 27 -6.87 5.35 2.45
N LYS A 28 -7.15 6.23 3.42
CA LYS A 28 -8.22 7.23 3.26
C LYS A 28 -8.00 8.14 2.05
N LEU A 29 -6.78 8.59 1.81
CA LEU A 29 -6.46 9.43 0.66
C LEU A 29 -6.79 8.73 -0.68
N ALA A 30 -6.46 7.46 -0.81
CA ALA A 30 -6.75 6.69 -2.02
C ALA A 30 -8.26 6.41 -2.18
N GLU A 31 -8.95 6.07 -1.09
CA GLU A 31 -10.41 5.85 -1.08
C GLU A 31 -11.16 7.14 -1.41
N ASP A 32 -10.78 8.28 -0.85
CA ASP A 32 -11.36 9.60 -1.13
C ASP A 32 -11.08 10.04 -2.59
N ALA A 33 -9.98 9.58 -3.18
CA ALA A 33 -9.66 9.83 -4.59
C ALA A 33 -10.44 8.91 -5.57
N GLY A 34 -11.26 8.00 -5.06
CA GLY A 34 -12.12 7.16 -5.88
C GLY A 34 -11.65 5.71 -6.07
N ALA A 35 -10.64 5.26 -5.33
CA ALA A 35 -10.20 3.85 -5.37
C ALA A 35 -11.24 2.86 -4.83
N GLY A 36 -12.30 3.36 -4.16
CA GLY A 36 -13.26 2.52 -3.47
C GLY A 36 -12.68 1.91 -2.18
N LYS A 37 -13.35 0.94 -1.60
CA LYS A 37 -12.93 0.29 -0.36
C LYS A 37 -11.77 -0.67 -0.62
N LEU A 38 -10.59 -0.35 -0.10
CA LEU A 38 -9.35 -1.08 -0.39
C LEU A 38 -9.12 -2.34 0.47
N SER A 39 -9.91 -2.56 1.52
CA SER A 39 -9.73 -3.68 2.46
C SER A 39 -9.71 -5.05 1.78
N ASP A 40 -10.51 -5.23 0.73
CA ASP A 40 -10.73 -6.50 0.05
C ASP A 40 -10.15 -6.54 -1.36
N VAL A 41 -9.40 -5.49 -1.75
CA VAL A 41 -8.82 -5.36 -3.10
C VAL A 41 -7.41 -5.94 -3.13
N SER A 42 -7.07 -6.65 -4.19
CA SER A 42 -5.73 -7.21 -4.38
C SER A 42 -4.69 -6.12 -4.66
N THR A 43 -3.43 -6.38 -4.32
CA THR A 43 -2.33 -5.45 -4.64
C THR A 43 -2.21 -5.16 -6.13
N VAL A 44 -2.53 -6.16 -6.97
CA VAL A 44 -2.51 -6.02 -8.43
C VAL A 44 -3.57 -5.03 -8.90
N ASP A 45 -4.80 -5.17 -8.41
CA ASP A 45 -5.91 -4.28 -8.80
C ASP A 45 -5.68 -2.85 -8.30
N ILE A 46 -5.14 -2.69 -7.08
CA ILE A 46 -4.71 -1.39 -6.56
C ILE A 46 -3.67 -0.75 -7.49
N ARG A 47 -2.69 -1.52 -7.97
CA ARG A 47 -1.66 -1.03 -8.88
C ARG A 47 -2.25 -0.62 -10.23
N VAL A 48 -3.17 -1.41 -10.79
CA VAL A 48 -3.86 -1.08 -12.05
C VAL A 48 -4.60 0.25 -11.92
N TRP A 49 -5.32 0.44 -10.82
CA TRP A 49 -6.02 1.69 -10.55
C TRP A 49 -5.05 2.87 -10.38
N LEU A 50 -3.95 2.70 -9.65
CA LEU A 50 -2.94 3.73 -9.45
C LEU A 50 -2.20 4.10 -10.75
N ASN A 51 -1.99 3.16 -11.66
CA ASN A 51 -1.41 3.43 -12.97
C ASN A 51 -2.30 4.35 -13.83
N ALA A 52 -3.62 4.29 -13.62
CA ALA A 52 -4.57 5.20 -14.25
C ALA A 52 -4.66 6.57 -13.52
N HIS A 53 -4.12 6.68 -12.30
CA HIS A 53 -4.15 7.89 -11.46
C HIS A 53 -2.74 8.25 -10.97
N PRO A 54 -1.83 8.66 -11.87
CA PRO A 54 -0.41 8.86 -11.55
C PRO A 54 -0.14 9.91 -10.47
N GLU A 55 -0.96 10.94 -10.39
CA GLU A 55 -0.88 11.97 -9.34
C GLU A 55 -1.20 11.40 -7.95
N VAL A 56 -2.18 10.49 -7.87
CA VAL A 56 -2.52 9.80 -6.61
C VAL A 56 -1.41 8.82 -6.23
N ALA A 57 -0.90 8.05 -7.20
CA ALA A 57 0.21 7.12 -6.99
C ALA A 57 1.43 7.84 -6.41
N THR A 58 1.80 8.98 -6.94
CA THR A 58 2.93 9.79 -6.47
C THR A 58 2.70 10.29 -5.03
N ARG A 59 1.51 10.83 -4.73
CA ARG A 59 1.17 11.31 -3.39
C ARG A 59 1.15 10.18 -2.36
N VAL A 60 0.51 9.07 -2.69
CA VAL A 60 0.47 7.87 -1.84
C VAL A 60 1.89 7.37 -1.57
N ASN A 61 2.72 7.25 -2.61
CA ASN A 61 4.10 6.79 -2.46
C ASN A 61 4.93 7.70 -1.54
N ALA A 62 4.77 9.02 -1.64
CA ALA A 62 5.44 9.98 -0.76
C ALA A 62 5.02 9.82 0.71
N LEU A 63 3.72 9.65 0.98
CA LEU A 63 3.21 9.42 2.33
C LEU A 63 3.62 8.06 2.90
N CYS A 64 3.87 7.07 2.05
CA CYS A 64 4.33 5.75 2.44
C CYS A 64 5.81 5.70 2.85
N ALA A 65 6.63 6.66 2.44
CA ALA A 65 8.07 6.64 2.71
C ALA A 65 8.40 6.52 4.23
N PRO A 66 7.86 7.37 5.12
CA PRO A 66 8.11 7.25 6.56
C PRO A 66 7.49 5.98 7.17
N LEU A 67 6.39 5.47 6.61
CA LEU A 67 5.74 4.26 7.11
C LEU A 67 6.58 3.01 6.87
N ARG A 68 7.28 2.94 5.75
CA ARG A 68 8.20 1.83 5.43
C ARG A 68 9.37 1.74 6.39
N THR A 69 9.85 2.85 6.91
CA THR A 69 10.98 2.89 7.84
C THR A 69 10.64 2.24 9.19
N ASN A 70 9.38 2.33 9.61
CA ASN A 70 8.88 1.79 10.88
C ASN A 70 8.02 0.53 10.69
N ALA A 71 8.03 -0.07 9.51
CA ALA A 71 7.19 -1.21 9.19
C ALA A 71 7.58 -2.45 9.98
N THR A 72 6.57 -3.16 10.52
CA THR A 72 6.73 -4.49 11.12
C THR A 72 6.72 -5.57 10.03
N ALA A 73 7.12 -6.80 10.38
CA ALA A 73 7.09 -7.93 9.45
C ALA A 73 5.68 -8.23 8.89
N ALA A 74 4.63 -7.96 9.66
CA ALA A 74 3.24 -8.17 9.26
C ALA A 74 2.65 -6.99 8.44
N TRP A 75 3.33 -5.85 8.38
CA TRP A 75 2.82 -4.65 7.71
C TRP A 75 2.50 -4.84 6.22
N PRO A 76 3.29 -5.59 5.41
CA PRO A 76 2.97 -5.83 4.00
C PRO A 76 1.62 -6.48 3.74
N GLU A 77 1.10 -7.24 4.71
CA GLU A 77 -0.19 -7.92 4.61
C GLU A 77 -1.37 -6.99 4.95
N THR A 78 -1.10 -5.84 5.55
CA THR A 78 -2.13 -4.85 5.86
C THR A 78 -2.60 -4.11 4.59
N THR A 79 -3.80 -3.54 4.64
CA THR A 79 -4.30 -2.70 3.54
C THR A 79 -3.36 -1.55 3.22
N GLU A 80 -2.79 -0.93 4.25
CA GLU A 80 -1.80 0.14 4.10
C GLU A 80 -0.52 -0.37 3.42
N GLY A 81 0.02 -1.49 3.87
CA GLY A 81 1.24 -2.08 3.29
C GLY A 81 1.06 -2.47 1.82
N ARG A 82 -0.08 -3.09 1.48
CA ARG A 82 -0.42 -3.44 0.09
C ARG A 82 -0.57 -2.20 -0.79
N LEU A 83 -1.23 -1.15 -0.30
CA LEU A 83 -1.38 0.11 -1.01
C LEU A 83 0.00 0.77 -1.24
N CYS A 84 0.84 0.80 -0.22
CA CYS A 84 2.19 1.36 -0.32
C CYS A 84 3.10 0.60 -1.28
N ALA A 85 2.99 -0.74 -1.32
CA ALA A 85 3.71 -1.57 -2.28
C ALA A 85 3.23 -1.31 -3.72
N ALA A 86 1.92 -1.25 -3.92
CA ALA A 86 1.32 -0.95 -5.22
C ALA A 86 1.71 0.45 -5.72
N ALA A 87 1.69 1.47 -4.85
CA ALA A 87 2.06 2.84 -5.19
C ALA A 87 3.53 2.95 -5.62
N ARG A 88 4.44 2.28 -4.91
CA ARG A 88 5.85 2.24 -5.29
C ARG A 88 6.05 1.61 -6.67
N ALA A 89 5.40 0.47 -6.92
CA ALA A 89 5.48 -0.21 -8.22
C ALA A 89 4.91 0.65 -9.35
N SER A 90 3.76 1.33 -9.11
CA SER A 90 3.16 2.24 -10.08
C SER A 90 4.06 3.42 -10.43
N VAL A 91 4.66 4.07 -9.44
CA VAL A 91 5.56 5.22 -9.69
C VAL A 91 6.75 4.78 -10.53
N VAL A 92 7.37 3.63 -10.24
CA VAL A 92 8.48 3.09 -11.03
C VAL A 92 8.04 2.78 -12.46
N GLU A 93 6.87 2.20 -12.64
CA GLU A 93 6.34 1.89 -13.98
C GLU A 93 6.04 3.16 -14.78
N ILE A 94 5.41 4.16 -14.16
CA ILE A 94 5.11 5.46 -14.79
C ILE A 94 6.41 6.17 -15.19
N ASP A 95 7.41 6.18 -14.32
CA ASP A 95 8.70 6.80 -14.60
C ASP A 95 9.44 6.09 -15.73
N SER A 96 9.44 4.78 -15.74
CA SER A 96 10.07 3.99 -16.81
C SER A 96 9.41 4.22 -18.18
N LYS A 97 8.11 4.49 -18.23
CA LYS A 97 7.41 4.86 -19.47
C LYS A 97 7.72 6.27 -19.93
N ARG A 98 7.94 7.20 -19.00
CA ARG A 98 8.30 8.61 -19.28
C ARG A 98 9.76 8.73 -19.71
N HIS A 99 10.62 7.93 -19.10
CA HIS A 99 12.06 7.92 -19.34
C HIS A 99 12.50 6.50 -19.75
N PRO A 100 12.13 6.03 -20.95
CA PRO A 100 12.60 4.75 -21.42
C PRO A 100 14.13 4.77 -21.38
N ARG A 101 14.71 3.86 -20.59
CA ARG A 101 16.17 3.73 -20.50
C ARG A 101 16.68 3.63 -21.93
N ARG A 102 17.47 4.62 -22.33
CA ARG A 102 18.20 4.53 -23.58
C ARG A 102 19.06 3.27 -23.48
N ASN A 103 18.75 2.29 -24.32
CA ASN A 103 19.46 1.01 -24.31
C ASN A 103 20.97 1.32 -24.38
N PRO A 104 21.81 0.89 -23.44
CA PRO A 104 23.26 1.14 -23.51
C PRO A 104 23.87 0.61 -24.82
N ASP A 105 23.23 -0.40 -25.44
CA ASP A 105 23.63 -0.91 -26.76
C ASP A 105 23.30 0.03 -27.93
N SER A 106 22.46 1.06 -27.71
CA SER A 106 22.14 2.05 -28.76
C SER A 106 23.09 3.26 -28.75
N THR A 107 23.85 3.45 -27.70
CA THR A 107 25.05 4.28 -27.75
C THR A 107 26.14 3.40 -28.30
N GLY A 108 26.28 3.40 -29.63
CA GLY A 108 27.31 2.61 -30.30
C GLY A 108 28.58 2.66 -29.47
N PHE A 109 28.97 1.51 -28.98
CA PHE A 109 30.28 1.30 -28.36
C PHE A 109 31.27 1.91 -29.31
N LEU A 110 31.90 3.00 -28.87
CA LEU A 110 32.86 3.71 -29.73
C LEU A 110 33.87 2.71 -30.23
N PRO A 111 33.97 2.48 -31.54
CA PRO A 111 35.00 1.62 -32.07
C PRO A 111 36.33 2.30 -31.83
N GLY A 112 37.07 1.90 -30.79
CA GLY A 112 38.28 2.56 -30.39
C GLY A 112 38.90 2.09 -29.08
N TRP A 113 38.18 1.28 -28.31
CA TRP A 113 38.73 0.64 -27.13
C TRP A 113 39.43 -0.66 -27.53
N LYS A 114 40.65 -0.53 -27.90
CA LYS A 114 41.60 -1.65 -27.90
C LYS A 114 42.52 -1.56 -26.72
#